data_ca53926bb83ba5a9ad200ffa6e4285a4
#
_entry.id   ca53926bb83ba5a9ad200ffa6e4285a4
#
_cell.length_a   1.000
_cell.length_b   1.000
_cell.length_c   1.000
_cell.angle_alpha   90.00
_cell.angle_beta   90.00
_cell.angle_gamma   90.00
#
_symmetry.space_group_name_H-M   'P 1'
#
loop_
_entity.id
_entity.type
_entity.pdbx_description
1 polymer ?
#
loop_
_entity_poly.entity_id
_entity_poly.type
_entity_poly.pdbx_seq_one_letter_code
_entity_poly.pdbx_strand_id
1 'polypeptide(L)'
;MCDGAPAPGGADAVHRRLRKALGQALVRWRMLEDGDRVLVALSGGKDSYTLLALLDELRPRAPIRFELVPYHLDQAQPGYDGAPLRRWLEARGGEFHVEREDTYSVVTEKLAPGSTYCSLCSRLRRGILYNAAARLGCTRIALGHHRDDALETLLLNLFFAGELKSMPPALRSDDGRNVVIRPLYLCAEEDIAAFARARAFPILPCNLCGSQDGLQREEVGRLLHDLERRIPNLRATMLSALTKVRPSQLADEELWGRLGIDPSTRPAAP
;
A
#
# COMPACT_ATOMS: atom_id res chain seq x y z
N MET A 1 -1.03 -16.57 23.92
CA MET A 1 -2.14 -15.79 24.43
C MET A 1 -1.58 -14.76 25.42
N CYS A 2 -1.36 -13.54 24.99
CA CYS A 2 -1.17 -12.37 25.85
C CYS A 2 -1.71 -11.19 25.03
N ASP A 3 -3.04 -11.04 25.04
CA ASP A 3 -3.73 -9.85 24.54
C ASP A 3 -3.63 -8.76 25.60
N GLY A 4 -2.52 -8.04 25.60
CA GLY A 4 -2.37 -6.82 26.36
C GLY A 4 -2.82 -5.63 25.51
N ALA A 5 -3.98 -5.05 25.83
CA ALA A 5 -4.35 -3.74 25.30
C ALA A 5 -3.22 -2.74 25.63
N PRO A 6 -2.75 -1.91 24.68
CA PRO A 6 -1.70 -0.95 24.97
C PRO A 6 -2.17 0.03 26.05
N ALA A 7 -1.27 0.37 26.98
CA ALA A 7 -1.53 1.38 28.01
C ALA A 7 -1.99 2.71 27.34
N PRO A 8 -2.85 3.53 28.00
CA PRO A 8 -3.45 4.74 27.40
C PRO A 8 -2.45 5.70 26.75
N GLY A 9 -1.24 5.83 27.25
CA GLY A 9 -0.17 6.62 26.62
C GLY A 9 0.47 5.98 25.39
N GLY A 10 0.30 4.68 25.18
CA GLY A 10 0.82 3.95 24.03
C GLY A 10 0.04 4.19 22.74
N ALA A 11 -1.30 4.25 22.82
CA ALA A 11 -2.17 4.48 21.66
C ALA A 11 -1.96 5.89 21.07
N ASP A 12 -1.82 6.92 21.91
CA ASP A 12 -1.54 8.28 21.45
C ASP A 12 -0.15 8.40 20.82
N ALA A 13 0.84 7.68 21.32
CA ALA A 13 2.17 7.66 20.72
C ALA A 13 2.16 6.99 19.35
N VAL A 14 1.47 5.86 19.18
CA VAL A 14 1.26 5.19 17.90
C VAL A 14 0.58 6.12 16.91
N HIS A 15 -0.52 6.75 17.30
CA HIS A 15 -1.26 7.68 16.45
C HIS A 15 -0.38 8.85 15.99
N ARG A 16 0.41 9.45 16.88
CA ARG A 16 1.34 10.53 16.52
C ARG A 16 2.41 10.06 15.53
N ARG A 17 2.98 8.85 15.70
CA ARG A 17 3.96 8.29 14.74
C ARG A 17 3.34 8.09 13.37
N LEU A 18 2.16 7.49 13.29
CA LEU A 18 1.45 7.27 12.02
C LEU A 18 1.15 8.58 11.30
N ARG A 19 0.61 9.57 12.00
CA ARG A 19 0.32 10.89 11.42
C ARG A 19 1.58 11.57 10.90
N LYS A 20 2.68 11.50 11.66
CA LYS A 20 3.97 12.06 11.25
C LYS A 20 4.50 11.36 10.00
N ALA A 21 4.50 10.03 9.98
CA ALA A 21 4.99 9.23 8.87
C ALA A 21 4.16 9.46 7.59
N LEU A 22 2.83 9.48 7.71
CA LEU A 22 1.91 9.78 6.60
C LEU A 22 2.16 11.18 6.05
N GLY A 23 2.24 12.21 6.90
CA GLY A 23 2.52 13.59 6.48
C GLY A 23 3.88 13.71 5.78
N GLN A 24 4.91 13.05 6.30
CA GLN A 24 6.23 12.99 5.66
C GLN A 24 6.19 12.33 4.29
N ALA A 25 5.44 11.22 4.13
CA ALA A 25 5.29 10.55 2.84
C ALA A 25 4.60 11.45 1.81
N LEU A 26 3.48 12.07 2.19
CA LEU A 26 2.72 12.97 1.33
C LEU A 26 3.57 14.14 0.79
N VAL A 27 4.34 14.76 1.67
CA VAL A 27 5.20 15.92 1.30
C VAL A 27 6.42 15.46 0.48
N ARG A 28 7.12 14.42 0.94
CA ARG A 28 8.37 13.94 0.31
C ARG A 28 8.18 13.56 -1.15
N TRP A 29 7.08 12.90 -1.47
CA TRP A 29 6.80 12.40 -2.82
C TRP A 29 5.70 13.18 -3.53
N ARG A 30 5.33 14.37 -3.03
CA ARG A 30 4.32 15.26 -3.63
C ARG A 30 3.07 14.49 -4.05
N MET A 31 2.55 13.68 -3.11
CA MET A 31 1.44 12.76 -3.41
C MET A 31 0.12 13.47 -3.62
N LEU A 32 -0.06 14.67 -3.05
CA LEU A 32 -1.28 15.48 -3.16
C LEU A 32 -0.95 16.90 -3.60
N GLU A 33 -1.85 17.48 -4.40
CA GLU A 33 -1.85 18.85 -4.87
C GLU A 33 -3.15 19.58 -4.49
N ASP A 34 -3.15 20.91 -4.52
CA ASP A 34 -4.37 21.69 -4.22
C ASP A 34 -5.46 21.38 -5.27
N GLY A 35 -6.66 21.10 -4.81
CA GLY A 35 -7.79 20.71 -5.63
C GLY A 35 -7.88 19.21 -5.99
N ASP A 36 -6.97 18.36 -5.52
CA ASP A 36 -7.04 16.93 -5.80
C ASP A 36 -8.33 16.30 -5.26
N ARG A 37 -8.90 15.41 -6.06
CA ARG A 37 -9.97 14.49 -5.69
C ARG A 37 -9.41 13.07 -5.62
N VAL A 38 -9.39 12.47 -4.43
CA VAL A 38 -8.66 11.24 -4.12
C VAL A 38 -9.60 10.08 -3.92
N LEU A 39 -9.58 9.10 -4.82
CA LEU A 39 -10.22 7.81 -4.59
C LEU A 39 -9.40 7.05 -3.54
N VAL A 40 -9.99 6.77 -2.38
CA VAL A 40 -9.37 5.94 -1.33
C VAL A 40 -9.90 4.52 -1.44
N ALA A 41 -9.05 3.61 -1.89
CA ALA A 41 -9.43 2.20 -2.08
C ALA A 41 -9.55 1.48 -0.73
N LEU A 42 -10.78 1.05 -0.40
CA LEU A 42 -11.08 0.32 0.83
C LEU A 42 -11.22 -1.17 0.52
N SER A 43 -10.27 -1.97 1.02
CA SER A 43 -10.33 -3.43 0.93
C SER A 43 -11.16 -4.07 2.06
N GLY A 44 -11.49 -3.31 3.11
CA GLY A 44 -12.04 -3.84 4.35
C GLY A 44 -10.96 -4.33 5.34
N GLY A 45 -9.67 -4.27 4.97
CA GLY A 45 -8.56 -4.59 5.85
C GLY A 45 -8.10 -3.40 6.71
N LYS A 46 -7.36 -3.68 7.79
CA LYS A 46 -6.83 -2.71 8.77
C LYS A 46 -6.15 -1.51 8.14
N ASP A 47 -5.38 -1.75 7.05
CA ASP A 47 -4.55 -0.73 6.41
C ASP A 47 -5.39 0.30 5.66
N SER A 48 -6.42 -0.16 4.97
CA SER A 48 -7.32 0.73 4.21
C SER A 48 -8.20 1.59 5.12
N TYR A 49 -8.68 1.05 6.23
CA TYR A 49 -9.37 1.85 7.25
C TYR A 49 -8.45 2.89 7.90
N THR A 50 -7.22 2.46 8.25
CA THR A 50 -6.20 3.36 8.82
C THR A 50 -5.87 4.49 7.86
N LEU A 51 -5.69 4.18 6.57
CA LEU A 51 -5.43 5.17 5.54
C LEU A 51 -6.53 6.24 5.49
N LEU A 52 -7.80 5.81 5.38
CA LEU A 52 -8.91 6.76 5.29
C LEU A 52 -9.04 7.60 6.56
N ALA A 53 -8.96 6.97 7.74
CA ALA A 53 -9.07 7.69 9.01
C ALA A 53 -7.98 8.75 9.18
N LEU A 54 -6.72 8.44 8.84
CA LEU A 54 -5.61 9.38 8.94
C LEU A 54 -5.70 10.51 7.91
N LEU A 55 -6.18 10.24 6.69
CA LEU A 55 -6.42 11.27 5.67
C LEU A 55 -7.58 12.19 6.06
N ASP A 56 -8.66 11.66 6.64
CA ASP A 56 -9.77 12.48 7.17
C ASP A 56 -9.30 13.41 8.30
N GLU A 57 -8.45 12.92 9.19
CA GLU A 57 -7.89 13.74 10.27
C GLU A 57 -6.91 14.82 9.77
N LEU A 58 -6.18 14.51 8.69
CA LEU A 58 -5.22 15.43 8.09
C LEU A 58 -5.91 16.54 7.29
N ARG A 59 -6.95 16.21 6.52
CA ARG A 59 -7.61 17.10 5.56
C ARG A 59 -7.94 18.50 6.10
N PRO A 60 -8.56 18.68 7.28
CA PRO A 60 -8.91 20.01 7.79
C PRO A 60 -7.70 20.83 8.26
N ARG A 61 -6.50 20.23 8.33
CA ARG A 61 -5.26 20.87 8.81
C ARG A 61 -4.21 20.98 7.71
N ALA A 62 -4.50 20.47 6.52
CA ALA A 62 -3.58 20.51 5.39
C ALA A 62 -3.48 21.94 4.82
N PRO A 63 -2.31 22.37 4.32
CA PRO A 63 -2.15 23.66 3.66
C PRO A 63 -2.77 23.71 2.26
N ILE A 64 -3.31 22.59 1.78
CA ILE A 64 -3.96 22.40 0.48
C ILE A 64 -5.36 21.85 0.69
N ARG A 65 -6.26 22.10 -0.28
CA ARG A 65 -7.61 21.54 -0.29
C ARG A 65 -7.62 20.27 -1.14
N PHE A 66 -8.21 19.21 -0.62
CA PHE A 66 -8.46 18.00 -1.37
C PHE A 66 -9.71 17.29 -0.86
N GLU A 67 -10.32 16.50 -1.72
CA GLU A 67 -11.49 15.70 -1.42
C GLU A 67 -11.13 14.21 -1.30
N LEU A 68 -11.86 13.48 -0.46
CA LEU A 68 -11.70 12.05 -0.29
C LEU A 68 -12.97 11.35 -0.73
N VAL A 69 -12.84 10.42 -1.66
CA VAL A 69 -13.89 9.56 -2.18
C VAL A 69 -13.58 8.11 -1.80
N PRO A 70 -14.04 7.62 -0.64
CA PRO A 70 -13.93 6.22 -0.29
C PRO A 70 -14.61 5.33 -1.33
N TYR A 71 -13.89 4.32 -1.80
CA TYR A 71 -14.38 3.37 -2.78
C TYR A 71 -14.10 1.95 -2.35
N HIS A 72 -15.14 1.14 -2.27
CA HIS A 72 -15.04 -0.28 -1.97
C HIS A 72 -15.55 -1.11 -3.14
N LEU A 73 -14.77 -2.14 -3.52
CA LEU A 73 -15.14 -3.13 -4.52
C LEU A 73 -15.52 -4.44 -3.84
N ASP A 74 -16.81 -4.78 -3.88
CA ASP A 74 -17.32 -6.12 -3.59
C ASP A 74 -17.07 -7.02 -4.81
N GLN A 75 -16.22 -8.01 -4.64
CA GLN A 75 -15.80 -8.93 -5.71
C GLN A 75 -16.75 -10.12 -5.89
N ALA A 76 -17.90 -10.11 -5.25
CA ALA A 76 -18.89 -11.18 -5.23
C ALA A 76 -18.37 -12.54 -4.71
N GLN A 77 -17.46 -12.49 -3.74
CA GLN A 77 -16.87 -13.69 -3.14
C GLN A 77 -17.90 -14.47 -2.32
N PRO A 78 -17.90 -15.81 -2.35
CA PRO A 78 -18.80 -16.60 -1.51
C PRO A 78 -18.63 -16.27 -0.02
N GLY A 79 -19.74 -16.01 0.66
CA GLY A 79 -19.74 -15.69 2.10
C GLY A 79 -19.26 -14.28 2.45
N TYR A 80 -19.04 -13.41 1.47
CA TYR A 80 -18.68 -12.03 1.73
C TYR A 80 -19.84 -11.24 2.33
N ASP A 81 -19.62 -10.61 3.49
CA ASP A 81 -20.54 -9.64 4.11
C ASP A 81 -19.88 -8.25 4.19
N GLY A 82 -20.25 -7.36 3.29
CA GLY A 82 -19.80 -5.97 3.27
C GLY A 82 -20.61 -5.02 4.18
N ALA A 83 -21.64 -5.51 4.86
CA ALA A 83 -22.52 -4.66 5.68
C ALA A 83 -21.79 -3.92 6.80
N PRO A 84 -20.81 -4.48 7.53
CA PRO A 84 -20.07 -3.75 8.55
C PRO A 84 -19.29 -2.56 7.98
N LEU A 85 -18.64 -2.72 6.82
CA LEU A 85 -17.92 -1.64 6.14
C LEU A 85 -18.89 -0.55 5.67
N ARG A 86 -20.02 -0.92 5.06
CA ARG A 86 -21.02 0.04 4.61
C ARG A 86 -21.54 0.88 5.78
N ARG A 87 -21.95 0.25 6.89
CA ARG A 87 -22.40 0.97 8.11
C ARG A 87 -21.35 1.91 8.65
N TRP A 88 -20.08 1.51 8.61
CA TRP A 88 -18.98 2.37 9.05
C TRP A 88 -18.81 3.60 8.15
N LEU A 89 -18.94 3.45 6.82
CA LEU A 89 -18.91 4.56 5.87
C LEU A 89 -20.12 5.48 6.02
N GLU A 90 -21.31 4.94 6.23
CA GLU A 90 -22.54 5.70 6.50
C GLU A 90 -22.40 6.54 7.78
N ALA A 91 -21.83 5.96 8.84
CA ALA A 91 -21.57 6.67 10.10
C ALA A 91 -20.49 7.76 9.95
N ARG A 92 -19.51 7.56 9.07
CA ARG A 92 -18.52 8.60 8.74
C ARG A 92 -19.18 9.79 8.06
N GLY A 93 -20.20 9.56 7.26
CA GLY A 93 -20.87 10.57 6.42
C GLY A 93 -20.06 10.96 5.18
N GLY A 94 -20.67 11.81 4.37
CA GLY A 94 -20.10 12.27 3.11
C GLY A 94 -20.24 11.27 1.97
N GLU A 95 -19.61 11.58 0.83
CA GLU A 95 -19.62 10.73 -0.34
C GLU A 95 -18.81 9.45 -0.12
N PHE A 96 -19.35 8.32 -0.59
CA PHE A 96 -18.63 7.06 -0.73
C PHE A 96 -19.29 6.18 -1.79
N HIS A 97 -18.56 5.22 -2.33
CA HIS A 97 -19.05 4.26 -3.33
C HIS A 97 -18.73 2.83 -2.91
N VAL A 98 -19.75 1.97 -3.03
CA VAL A 98 -19.63 0.52 -2.88
C VAL A 98 -20.17 -0.10 -4.16
N GLU A 99 -19.29 -0.67 -4.95
CA GLU A 99 -19.65 -1.31 -6.23
C GLU A 99 -19.43 -2.81 -6.14
N ARG A 100 -20.30 -3.56 -6.80
CA ARG A 100 -20.19 -5.01 -6.88
C ARG A 100 -19.89 -5.40 -8.31
N GLU A 101 -18.75 -6.11 -8.48
CA GLU A 101 -18.39 -6.75 -9.75
C GLU A 101 -17.91 -8.17 -9.49
N ASP A 102 -18.43 -9.14 -10.21
CA ASP A 102 -18.07 -10.54 -10.06
C ASP A 102 -16.70 -10.84 -10.68
N THR A 103 -15.65 -10.33 -10.01
CA THR A 103 -14.27 -10.67 -10.38
C THR A 103 -13.86 -12.04 -9.88
N TYR A 104 -14.56 -12.58 -8.88
CA TYR A 104 -14.27 -13.90 -8.31
C TYR A 104 -14.49 -14.99 -9.34
N SER A 105 -15.68 -15.07 -9.96
CA SER A 105 -15.98 -16.06 -10.99
C SER A 105 -15.05 -15.91 -12.20
N VAL A 106 -14.79 -14.67 -12.64
CA VAL A 106 -13.88 -14.41 -13.77
C VAL A 106 -12.48 -14.95 -13.51
N VAL A 107 -11.97 -14.78 -12.27
CA VAL A 107 -10.63 -15.30 -11.93
C VAL A 107 -10.64 -16.81 -11.83
N THR A 108 -11.64 -17.40 -11.17
CA THR A 108 -11.75 -18.87 -11.02
C THR A 108 -11.91 -19.60 -12.35
N GLU A 109 -12.64 -19.04 -13.31
CA GLU A 109 -12.83 -19.63 -14.64
C GLU A 109 -11.60 -19.50 -15.54
N LYS A 110 -10.83 -18.41 -15.40
CA LYS A 110 -9.67 -18.11 -16.27
C LYS A 110 -8.33 -18.56 -15.71
N LEU A 111 -8.31 -19.24 -14.58
CA LEU A 111 -7.08 -19.76 -13.99
C LEU A 111 -6.52 -20.89 -14.89
N ALA A 112 -5.51 -20.54 -15.71
CA ALA A 112 -4.75 -21.54 -16.44
C ALA A 112 -3.88 -22.37 -15.46
N PRO A 113 -3.62 -23.66 -15.75
CA PRO A 113 -2.69 -24.44 -14.96
C PRO A 113 -1.34 -23.75 -14.81
N GLY A 114 -0.92 -23.47 -13.57
CA GLY A 114 0.35 -22.81 -13.26
C GLY A 114 0.30 -21.29 -13.13
N SER A 115 -0.85 -20.64 -13.38
CA SER A 115 -1.01 -19.21 -13.08
C SER A 115 -1.51 -18.99 -11.66
N THR A 116 -1.05 -17.91 -11.01
CA THR A 116 -1.46 -17.58 -9.64
C THR A 116 -2.76 -16.78 -9.63
N TYR A 117 -3.70 -17.16 -8.76
CA TYR A 117 -4.97 -16.45 -8.53
C TYR A 117 -4.74 -14.95 -8.26
N CYS A 118 -3.73 -14.63 -7.46
CA CYS A 118 -3.45 -13.27 -7.01
C CYS A 118 -3.02 -12.32 -8.13
N SER A 119 -2.28 -12.79 -9.14
CA SER A 119 -1.80 -11.92 -10.21
C SER A 119 -2.94 -11.45 -11.12
N LEU A 120 -3.86 -12.34 -11.49
CA LEU A 120 -5.03 -12.00 -12.30
C LEU A 120 -6.03 -11.16 -11.52
N CYS A 121 -6.31 -11.54 -10.26
CA CYS A 121 -7.20 -10.80 -9.36
C CYS A 121 -6.70 -9.36 -9.14
N SER A 122 -5.40 -9.17 -8.86
CA SER A 122 -4.84 -7.83 -8.64
C SER A 122 -4.89 -6.96 -9.90
N ARG A 123 -4.73 -7.56 -11.08
CA ARG A 123 -4.81 -6.85 -12.37
C ARG A 123 -6.24 -6.40 -12.67
N LEU A 124 -7.24 -7.27 -12.48
CA LEU A 124 -8.66 -6.93 -12.65
C LEU A 124 -9.09 -5.83 -11.68
N ARG A 125 -8.79 -5.99 -10.39
CA ARG A 125 -9.10 -4.97 -9.37
C ARG A 125 -8.49 -3.61 -9.70
N ARG A 126 -7.26 -3.59 -10.19
CA ARG A 126 -6.59 -2.35 -10.60
C ARG A 126 -7.33 -1.68 -11.76
N GLY A 127 -7.73 -2.44 -12.77
CA GLY A 127 -8.51 -1.93 -13.91
C GLY A 127 -9.82 -1.31 -13.47
N ILE A 128 -10.56 -1.97 -12.56
CA ILE A 128 -11.82 -1.47 -12.00
C ILE A 128 -11.59 -0.17 -11.23
N LEU A 129 -10.58 -0.13 -10.35
CA LEU A 129 -10.23 1.09 -9.59
C LEU A 129 -9.87 2.26 -10.51
N TYR A 130 -9.13 2.01 -11.59
CA TYR A 130 -8.75 3.03 -12.57
C TYR A 130 -9.95 3.59 -13.31
N ASN A 131 -10.88 2.72 -13.74
CA ASN A 131 -12.11 3.14 -14.40
C ASN A 131 -13.04 3.89 -13.43
N ALA A 132 -13.15 3.43 -12.19
CA ALA A 132 -13.92 4.12 -11.16
C ALA A 132 -13.34 5.52 -10.86
N ALA A 133 -12.02 5.64 -10.74
CA ALA A 133 -11.37 6.93 -10.52
C ALA A 133 -11.67 7.92 -11.67
N ALA A 134 -11.56 7.47 -12.92
CA ALA A 134 -11.87 8.29 -14.09
C ALA A 134 -13.34 8.73 -14.11
N ARG A 135 -14.28 7.81 -13.86
CA ARG A 135 -15.72 8.09 -13.82
C ARG A 135 -16.10 9.05 -12.71
N LEU A 136 -15.46 8.94 -11.54
CA LEU A 136 -15.72 9.78 -10.37
C LEU A 136 -14.93 11.10 -10.40
N GLY A 137 -14.18 11.37 -11.46
CA GLY A 137 -13.35 12.58 -11.59
C GLY A 137 -12.21 12.65 -10.57
N CYS A 138 -11.72 11.51 -10.10
CA CYS A 138 -10.61 11.47 -9.16
C CYS A 138 -9.27 11.63 -9.88
N THR A 139 -8.41 12.47 -9.34
CA THR A 139 -7.05 12.76 -9.86
C THR A 139 -5.99 11.84 -9.28
N ARG A 140 -6.28 11.24 -8.13
CA ARG A 140 -5.37 10.34 -7.38
C ARG A 140 -6.13 9.09 -6.92
N ILE A 141 -5.40 7.98 -6.80
CA ILE A 141 -5.88 6.74 -6.19
C ILE A 141 -4.97 6.41 -5.01
N ALA A 142 -5.49 6.48 -3.79
CA ALA A 142 -4.76 6.16 -2.58
C ALA A 142 -4.96 4.70 -2.18
N LEU A 143 -3.86 3.96 -2.02
CA LEU A 143 -3.83 2.57 -1.60
C LEU A 143 -3.20 2.43 -0.22
N GLY A 144 -3.72 1.50 0.59
CA GLY A 144 -3.29 1.24 1.97
C GLY A 144 -1.96 0.49 2.12
N HIS A 145 -1.15 0.39 1.08
CA HIS A 145 0.17 -0.25 1.17
C HIS A 145 1.11 0.56 2.07
N HIS A 146 1.86 -0.16 2.90
CA HIS A 146 2.71 0.41 3.94
C HIS A 146 4.19 0.02 3.79
N ARG A 147 5.03 0.41 4.76
CA ARG A 147 6.49 0.13 4.77
C ARG A 147 6.81 -1.34 4.52
N ASP A 148 6.13 -2.21 5.25
CA ASP A 148 6.45 -3.63 5.27
C ASP A 148 6.07 -4.29 3.93
N ASP A 149 4.95 -3.89 3.29
CA ASP A 149 4.62 -4.31 1.92
C ASP A 149 5.70 -3.97 0.91
N ALA A 150 6.30 -2.78 1.02
CA ALA A 150 7.37 -2.35 0.12
C ALA A 150 8.62 -3.21 0.32
N LEU A 151 8.98 -3.54 1.56
CA LEU A 151 10.13 -4.38 1.88
C LEU A 151 9.91 -5.83 1.48
N GLU A 152 8.74 -6.39 1.74
CA GLU A 152 8.36 -7.72 1.29
C GLU A 152 8.39 -7.81 -0.24
N THR A 153 7.85 -6.80 -0.94
CA THR A 153 7.88 -6.74 -2.41
C THR A 153 9.32 -6.68 -2.94
N LEU A 154 10.22 -5.95 -2.28
CA LEU A 154 11.64 -5.93 -2.63
C LEU A 154 12.24 -7.33 -2.53
N LEU A 155 12.06 -8.02 -1.41
CA LEU A 155 12.64 -9.33 -1.19
C LEU A 155 12.01 -10.41 -2.09
N LEU A 156 10.70 -10.34 -2.34
CA LEU A 156 10.05 -11.23 -3.29
C LEU A 156 10.63 -11.08 -4.70
N ASN A 157 10.83 -9.86 -5.18
CA ASN A 157 11.45 -9.64 -6.49
C ASN A 157 12.91 -10.09 -6.49
N LEU A 158 13.67 -9.79 -5.43
CA LEU A 158 15.07 -10.17 -5.31
C LEU A 158 15.28 -11.68 -5.29
N PHE A 159 14.46 -12.43 -4.53
CA PHE A 159 14.65 -13.87 -4.31
C PHE A 159 14.02 -14.73 -5.41
N PHE A 160 12.88 -14.30 -5.97
CA PHE A 160 12.09 -15.15 -6.87
C PHE A 160 12.02 -14.63 -8.31
N ALA A 161 12.24 -13.33 -8.55
CA ALA A 161 12.25 -12.77 -9.91
C ALA A 161 13.63 -12.35 -10.41
N GLY A 162 14.65 -12.28 -9.53
CA GLY A 162 15.97 -11.79 -9.89
C GLY A 162 15.99 -10.29 -10.24
N GLU A 163 15.03 -9.53 -9.73
CA GLU A 163 14.89 -8.10 -9.99
C GLU A 163 15.12 -7.26 -8.73
N LEU A 164 15.92 -6.22 -8.84
CA LEU A 164 16.06 -5.21 -7.78
C LEU A 164 14.94 -4.16 -7.92
N LYS A 165 13.75 -4.54 -7.48
CA LYS A 165 12.52 -3.78 -7.67
C LYS A 165 11.64 -3.86 -6.43
N SER A 166 11.00 -2.76 -6.09
CA SER A 166 10.03 -2.68 -5.01
C SER A 166 8.75 -1.95 -5.46
N MET A 167 7.86 -1.72 -4.53
CA MET A 167 6.66 -0.93 -4.72
C MET A 167 7.00 0.55 -4.57
N PRO A 168 6.76 1.41 -5.57
CA PRO A 168 7.06 2.84 -5.43
C PRO A 168 6.01 3.55 -4.56
N PRO A 169 6.38 4.63 -3.85
CA PRO A 169 5.46 5.42 -3.03
C PRO A 169 4.38 6.15 -3.85
N ALA A 170 4.72 6.55 -5.07
CA ALA A 170 3.80 7.12 -6.05
C ALA A 170 4.15 6.60 -7.45
N LEU A 171 3.13 6.37 -8.27
CA LEU A 171 3.29 5.83 -9.62
C LEU A 171 2.20 6.39 -10.53
N ARG A 172 2.58 6.91 -11.68
CA ARG A 172 1.64 7.17 -12.78
C ARG A 172 1.32 5.84 -13.47
N SER A 173 0.05 5.58 -13.76
CA SER A 173 -0.36 4.40 -14.52
C SER A 173 0.25 4.39 -15.93
N ASP A 174 0.42 3.21 -16.52
CA ASP A 174 1.06 3.05 -17.85
C ASP A 174 0.31 3.82 -18.95
N ASP A 175 -1.01 3.94 -18.81
CA ASP A 175 -1.87 4.73 -19.71
C ASP A 175 -1.87 6.25 -19.39
N GLY A 176 -1.14 6.67 -18.37
CA GLY A 176 -0.99 8.06 -17.95
C GLY A 176 -2.22 8.70 -17.28
N ARG A 177 -3.37 7.98 -17.21
CA ARG A 177 -4.65 8.54 -16.74
C ARG A 177 -4.73 8.69 -15.23
N ASN A 178 -4.05 7.83 -14.48
CA ASN A 178 -4.18 7.78 -13.02
C ASN A 178 -2.83 7.95 -12.33
N VAL A 179 -2.84 8.57 -11.16
CA VAL A 179 -1.69 8.60 -10.26
C VAL A 179 -2.04 7.82 -9.00
N VAL A 180 -1.35 6.70 -8.80
CA VAL A 180 -1.48 5.85 -7.61
C VAL A 180 -0.54 6.35 -6.55
N ILE A 181 -1.03 6.58 -5.34
CA ILE A 181 -0.24 7.03 -4.19
C ILE A 181 -0.38 6.05 -3.02
N ARG A 182 0.65 5.98 -2.18
CA ARG A 182 0.71 5.11 -1.00
C ARG A 182 1.08 5.94 0.24
N PRO A 183 0.12 6.68 0.83
CA PRO A 183 0.43 7.58 1.93
C PRO A 183 0.97 6.88 3.18
N LEU A 184 0.68 5.58 3.37
CA LEU A 184 1.22 4.78 4.48
C LEU A 184 2.64 4.22 4.23
N TYR A 185 3.30 4.59 3.14
CA TYR A 185 4.59 4.05 2.72
C TYR A 185 5.70 4.10 3.78
N LEU A 186 5.66 5.05 4.68
CA LEU A 186 6.61 5.17 5.81
C LEU A 186 6.07 4.59 7.12
N CYS A 187 4.82 4.14 7.15
CA CYS A 187 4.17 3.61 8.36
C CYS A 187 4.57 2.14 8.58
N ALA A 188 4.85 1.80 9.83
CA ALA A 188 5.10 0.43 10.25
C ALA A 188 3.79 -0.35 10.38
N GLU A 189 3.77 -1.61 9.95
CA GLU A 189 2.59 -2.47 10.04
C GLU A 189 2.12 -2.66 11.48
N GLU A 190 3.04 -2.80 12.41
CA GLU A 190 2.76 -2.93 13.84
C GLU A 190 2.00 -1.72 14.42
N ASP A 191 2.38 -0.50 14.00
CA ASP A 191 1.69 0.73 14.40
C ASP A 191 0.28 0.79 13.78
N ILE A 192 0.13 0.39 12.52
CA ILE A 192 -1.16 0.32 11.82
C ILE A 192 -2.08 -0.68 12.53
N ALA A 193 -1.57 -1.87 12.85
CA ALA A 193 -2.33 -2.89 13.56
C ALA A 193 -2.75 -2.43 14.96
N ALA A 194 -1.87 -1.75 15.70
CA ALA A 194 -2.18 -1.19 17.01
C ALA A 194 -3.25 -0.09 16.91
N PHE A 195 -3.14 0.80 15.94
CA PHE A 195 -4.11 1.86 15.68
C PHE A 195 -5.48 1.29 15.29
N ALA A 196 -5.51 0.30 14.38
CA ALA A 196 -6.75 -0.32 13.93
C ALA A 196 -7.50 -1.01 15.09
N ARG A 197 -6.76 -1.70 15.99
CA ARG A 197 -7.36 -2.27 17.22
C ARG A 197 -7.92 -1.18 18.13
N ALA A 198 -7.16 -0.11 18.38
CA ALA A 198 -7.59 0.98 19.25
C ALA A 198 -8.83 1.71 18.71
N ARG A 199 -8.99 1.77 17.37
CA ARG A 199 -10.15 2.36 16.69
C ARG A 199 -11.31 1.40 16.49
N ALA A 200 -11.16 0.12 16.85
CA ALA A 200 -12.15 -0.93 16.69
C ALA A 200 -12.76 -0.96 15.26
N PHE A 201 -11.91 -0.85 14.23
CA PHE A 201 -12.39 -0.90 12.85
C PHE A 201 -13.08 -2.24 12.55
N PRO A 202 -14.19 -2.24 11.79
CA PRO A 202 -14.90 -3.46 11.41
C PRO A 202 -14.16 -4.18 10.30
N ILE A 203 -13.02 -4.81 10.63
CA ILE A 203 -12.15 -5.49 9.68
C ILE A 203 -12.90 -6.69 9.11
N LEU A 204 -12.99 -6.73 7.78
CA LEU A 204 -13.59 -7.85 7.07
C LEU A 204 -12.59 -9.01 6.99
N PRO A 205 -13.00 -10.25 7.30
CA PRO A 205 -12.13 -11.40 7.16
C PRO A 205 -11.74 -11.62 5.70
N CYS A 206 -10.44 -11.81 5.45
CA CYS A 206 -9.96 -12.17 4.12
C CYS A 206 -9.96 -13.71 3.99
N ASN A 207 -10.99 -14.27 3.36
CA ASN A 207 -11.16 -15.72 3.22
C ASN A 207 -10.55 -16.30 1.94
N LEU A 208 -9.75 -15.52 1.19
CA LEU A 208 -9.47 -15.80 -0.22
C LEU A 208 -8.09 -16.31 -0.57
N CYS A 209 -7.10 -16.12 0.27
CA CYS A 209 -5.72 -16.34 -0.15
C CYS A 209 -5.13 -17.62 0.44
N GLY A 210 -5.56 -18.79 -0.06
CA GLY A 210 -4.77 -20.03 -0.01
C GLY A 210 -3.77 -20.14 -1.17
N SER A 211 -3.35 -19.00 -1.79
CA SER A 211 -2.46 -19.03 -2.95
C SER A 211 -0.99 -19.11 -2.54
N GLN A 212 -0.14 -19.72 -3.39
CA GLN A 212 1.31 -19.83 -3.17
C GLN A 212 2.00 -18.47 -2.96
N ASP A 213 1.49 -17.40 -3.59
CA ASP A 213 2.01 -16.04 -3.39
C ASP A 213 1.81 -15.53 -1.96
N GLY A 214 0.71 -15.95 -1.29
CA GLY A 214 0.47 -15.69 0.14
C GLY A 214 1.53 -16.37 1.01
N LEU A 215 1.87 -17.62 0.72
CA LEU A 215 2.87 -18.39 1.46
C LEU A 215 4.28 -17.78 1.32
N GLN A 216 4.69 -17.39 0.11
CA GLN A 216 6.00 -16.75 -0.11
C GLN A 216 6.08 -15.39 0.61
N ARG A 217 5.01 -14.61 0.60
CA ARG A 217 4.96 -13.34 1.32
C ARG A 217 5.05 -13.55 2.83
N GLU A 218 4.34 -14.52 3.37
CA GLU A 218 4.41 -14.88 4.80
C GLU A 218 5.81 -15.36 5.20
N GLU A 219 6.47 -16.12 4.33
CA GLU A 219 7.84 -16.59 4.56
C GLU A 219 8.84 -15.43 4.59
N VAL A 220 8.74 -14.52 3.63
CA VAL A 220 9.55 -13.29 3.59
C VAL A 220 9.26 -12.41 4.80
N GLY A 221 8.01 -12.26 5.22
CA GLY A 221 7.62 -11.53 6.42
C GLY A 221 8.22 -12.13 7.69
N ARG A 222 8.22 -13.47 7.82
CA ARG A 222 8.87 -14.18 8.93
C ARG A 222 10.39 -13.97 8.92
N LEU A 223 11.02 -14.08 7.76
CA LEU A 223 12.46 -13.82 7.60
C LEU A 223 12.83 -12.39 8.05
N LEU A 224 12.07 -11.39 7.62
CA LEU A 224 12.28 -10.00 8.05
C LEU A 224 12.12 -9.84 9.57
N HIS A 225 11.14 -10.49 10.16
CA HIS A 225 10.94 -10.47 11.61
C HIS A 225 12.12 -11.09 12.36
N ASP A 226 12.62 -12.24 11.91
CA ASP A 226 13.75 -12.93 12.54
C ASP A 226 15.05 -12.16 12.39
N LEU A 227 15.27 -11.52 11.25
CA LEU A 227 16.43 -10.67 11.02
C LEU A 227 16.39 -9.40 11.90
N GLU A 228 15.24 -8.78 12.07
CA GLU A 228 15.08 -7.56 12.88
C GLU A 228 15.37 -7.80 14.36
N ARG A 229 15.15 -9.03 14.87
CA ARG A 229 15.58 -9.43 16.23
C ARG A 229 17.08 -9.43 16.43
N ARG A 230 17.85 -9.57 15.34
CA ARG A 230 19.33 -9.62 15.35
C ARG A 230 19.95 -8.29 14.93
N ILE A 231 19.28 -7.55 14.06
CA ILE A 231 19.76 -6.30 13.46
C ILE A 231 18.77 -5.18 13.84
N PRO A 232 19.05 -4.40 14.87
CA PRO A 232 18.18 -3.30 15.26
C PRO A 232 17.91 -2.31 14.12
N ASN A 233 16.67 -1.86 13.97
CA ASN A 233 16.22 -0.93 12.93
C ASN A 233 16.38 -1.44 11.49
N LEU A 234 16.44 -2.76 11.27
CA LEU A 234 16.62 -3.36 9.96
C LEU A 234 15.63 -2.80 8.92
N ARG A 235 14.33 -2.83 9.22
CA ARG A 235 13.29 -2.36 8.28
C ARG A 235 13.46 -0.88 7.92
N ALA A 236 13.81 -0.03 8.87
CA ALA A 236 14.07 1.38 8.61
C ALA A 236 15.31 1.57 7.72
N THR A 237 16.36 0.79 7.95
CA THR A 237 17.60 0.80 7.16
C THR A 237 17.32 0.33 5.72
N MET A 238 16.60 -0.77 5.55
CA MET A 238 16.21 -1.27 4.22
C MET A 238 15.36 -0.26 3.46
N LEU A 239 14.37 0.36 4.11
CA LEU A 239 13.56 1.41 3.49
C LEU A 239 14.41 2.62 3.07
N SER A 240 15.38 3.01 3.91
CA SER A 240 16.34 4.07 3.56
C SER A 240 17.18 3.69 2.34
N ALA A 241 17.59 2.42 2.20
CA ALA A 241 18.36 1.95 1.05
C ALA A 241 17.58 2.11 -0.27
N LEU A 242 16.26 1.87 -0.27
CA LEU A 242 15.42 2.09 -1.45
C LEU A 242 15.42 3.56 -1.94
N THR A 243 15.82 4.50 -1.10
CA THR A 243 15.89 5.92 -1.45
C THR A 243 17.32 6.42 -1.71
N LYS A 244 18.31 5.53 -1.68
CA LYS A 244 19.75 5.85 -1.78
C LYS A 244 20.45 4.91 -2.75
N VAL A 245 19.82 4.64 -3.88
CA VAL A 245 20.40 3.78 -4.92
C VAL A 245 21.62 4.46 -5.52
N ARG A 246 22.70 3.68 -5.70
CA ARG A 246 23.92 4.10 -6.40
C ARG A 246 24.05 3.29 -7.69
N PRO A 247 23.55 3.77 -8.82
CA PRO A 247 23.53 3.01 -10.08
C PRO A 247 24.91 2.52 -10.52
N SER A 248 25.97 3.31 -10.32
CA SER A 248 27.34 2.93 -10.65
C SER A 248 27.90 1.77 -9.81
N GLN A 249 27.21 1.36 -8.75
CA GLN A 249 27.59 0.22 -7.90
C GLN A 249 26.72 -1.02 -8.17
N LEU A 250 25.84 -0.96 -9.18
CA LEU A 250 25.02 -2.07 -9.64
C LEU A 250 25.54 -2.55 -11.00
N ALA A 251 25.29 -3.80 -11.35
CA ALA A 251 25.74 -4.40 -12.60
C ALA A 251 24.66 -4.29 -13.73
N ASP A 252 23.92 -3.19 -13.79
CA ASP A 252 22.87 -2.95 -14.78
C ASP A 252 23.41 -2.05 -15.90
N GLU A 253 23.91 -2.70 -16.96
CA GLU A 253 24.49 -2.02 -18.11
C GLU A 253 23.48 -1.16 -18.89
N GLU A 254 22.21 -1.56 -18.93
CA GLU A 254 21.14 -0.78 -19.57
C GLU A 254 20.87 0.51 -18.78
N LEU A 255 20.81 0.42 -17.46
CA LEU A 255 20.68 1.57 -16.57
C LEU A 255 21.89 2.51 -16.70
N TRP A 256 23.09 1.96 -16.78
CA TRP A 256 24.32 2.76 -17.02
C TRP A 256 24.22 3.52 -18.33
N GLY A 257 23.84 2.84 -19.42
CA GLY A 257 23.65 3.50 -20.73
C GLY A 257 22.65 4.64 -20.70
N ARG A 258 21.49 4.43 -20.04
CA ARG A 258 20.45 5.47 -19.89
C ARG A 258 20.89 6.66 -19.06
N LEU A 259 21.78 6.45 -18.10
CA LEU A 259 22.30 7.49 -17.18
C LEU A 259 23.63 8.09 -17.64
N GLY A 260 24.21 7.60 -18.76
CA GLY A 260 25.53 8.04 -19.23
C GLY A 260 26.67 7.65 -18.30
N ILE A 261 26.55 6.56 -17.56
CA ILE A 261 27.59 6.05 -16.67
C ILE A 261 28.55 5.18 -17.50
N ASP A 262 29.82 5.59 -17.56
CA ASP A 262 30.89 4.76 -18.12
C ASP A 262 31.69 4.12 -16.97
N PRO A 263 31.64 2.78 -16.83
CA PRO A 263 32.35 2.10 -15.74
C PRO A 263 33.88 2.18 -15.84
N SER A 264 34.41 2.52 -17.02
CA SER A 264 35.85 2.69 -17.25
C SER A 264 36.39 4.05 -16.81
N THR A 265 35.52 5.04 -16.63
CA THR A 265 35.91 6.38 -16.19
C THR A 265 35.82 6.48 -14.66
N ARG A 266 36.90 7.04 -14.01
CA ARG A 266 36.81 7.37 -12.59
C ARG A 266 35.71 8.43 -12.38
N PRO A 267 34.82 8.25 -11.37
CA PRO A 267 33.91 9.33 -11.02
C PRO A 267 34.74 10.57 -10.67
N ALA A 268 34.30 11.72 -11.18
CA ALA A 268 34.88 13.01 -10.76
C ALA A 268 34.83 13.08 -9.23
N ALA A 269 35.93 13.43 -8.63
CA ALA A 269 36.00 13.64 -7.17
C ALA A 269 34.95 14.70 -6.78
N PRO A 270 34.27 14.53 -5.62
CA PRO A 270 33.26 15.48 -5.15
C PRO A 270 33.82 16.85 -4.84
#